data_db10b82c4d163f15f91f7b2838023a52
#
_entry.id   db10b82c4d163f15f91f7b2838023a52
#
_cell.length_a   1.000
_cell.length_b   1.000
_cell.length_c   1.000
_cell.angle_alpha   90.00
_cell.angle_beta   90.00
_cell.angle_gamma   90.00
#
_symmetry.space_group_name_H-M   'P 1'
#
loop_
_entity.id
_entity.type
_entity.pdbx_description
1 polymer ?
#
loop_
_entity_poly.entity_id
_entity_poly.type
_entity_poly.pdbx_seq_one_letter_code
_entity_poly.pdbx_strand_id
1 'polypeptide(L)'
;MPLTRDEEIADLLRNARTIAVIGASDRPDRPSYGVMKFLQEWGYRVLPVNPQITGEHVLGEFVWRELAQIGIPIDIVDIFRRPKAAAEAVEQAIFVGAKAVWMQLGVINEEAAARAEAAGLKVVMDRCPHIEIPRLRIPKVGADA
;
A
#
# COMPACT_ATOMS: atom_id res chain seq x y z
N MET A 1 11.65 -5.45 -13.03
CA MET A 1 10.48 -6.33 -13.22
C MET A 1 9.67 -6.37 -11.93
N PRO A 2 8.37 -6.16 -11.97
CA PRO A 2 7.54 -6.34 -10.78
C PRO A 2 7.68 -7.75 -10.21
N LEU A 3 7.48 -7.89 -8.91
CA LEU A 3 7.55 -9.18 -8.24
C LEU A 3 6.39 -10.06 -8.70
N THR A 4 6.68 -11.27 -9.11
CA THR A 4 5.67 -12.25 -9.55
C THR A 4 5.78 -13.57 -8.79
N ARG A 5 6.94 -13.85 -8.20
CA ARG A 5 7.15 -15.09 -7.46
C ARG A 5 6.51 -15.01 -6.09
N ASP A 6 5.78 -16.05 -5.73
CA ASP A 6 5.04 -16.10 -4.47
C ASP A 6 5.93 -15.86 -3.25
N GLU A 7 7.12 -16.43 -3.22
CA GLU A 7 8.03 -16.26 -2.08
C GLU A 7 8.53 -14.83 -1.92
N GLU A 8 8.73 -14.10 -3.01
CA GLU A 8 9.14 -12.70 -2.95
C GLU A 8 8.01 -11.81 -2.44
N ILE A 9 6.78 -12.05 -2.92
CA ILE A 9 5.60 -11.32 -2.44
C ILE A 9 5.34 -11.66 -0.98
N ALA A 10 5.46 -12.94 -0.61
CA ALA A 10 5.27 -13.37 0.77
C ALA A 10 6.29 -12.71 1.71
N ASP A 11 7.56 -12.64 1.31
CA ASP A 11 8.60 -12.00 2.12
C ASP A 11 8.30 -10.53 2.33
N LEU A 12 7.84 -9.83 1.29
CA LEU A 12 7.45 -8.43 1.40
C LEU A 12 6.33 -8.27 2.44
N LEU A 13 5.29 -9.09 2.34
CA LEU A 13 4.14 -9.01 3.26
C LEU A 13 4.49 -9.40 4.69
N ARG A 14 5.37 -10.39 4.88
CA ARG A 14 5.80 -10.81 6.22
C ARG A 14 6.64 -9.76 6.93
N ASN A 15 7.46 -9.07 6.18
CA ASN A 15 8.42 -8.12 6.76
C ASN A 15 7.87 -6.71 6.90
N ALA A 16 6.79 -6.38 6.21
CA ALA A 16 6.16 -5.07 6.30
C ALA A 16 5.46 -4.91 7.64
N ARG A 17 5.46 -3.67 8.15
CA ARG A 17 4.74 -3.28 9.37
C ARG A 17 3.80 -2.11 9.11
N THR A 18 4.22 -1.17 8.27
CA THR A 18 3.50 0.07 7.99
C THR A 18 3.14 0.12 6.51
N ILE A 19 1.86 0.28 6.23
CA ILE A 19 1.33 0.36 4.87
C ILE A 19 0.55 1.67 4.74
N ALA A 20 1.01 2.56 3.87
CA ALA A 20 0.28 3.77 3.54
C ALA A 20 -0.61 3.48 2.34
N VAL A 21 -1.86 3.92 2.39
CA VAL A 21 -2.83 3.66 1.33
C VAL A 21 -3.17 4.98 0.64
N ILE A 22 -2.67 5.16 -0.58
CA ILE A 22 -3.02 6.33 -1.40
C ILE A 22 -4.32 6.05 -2.13
N GLY A 23 -5.26 6.97 -2.03
CA GLY A 23 -6.61 6.76 -2.54
C GLY A 23 -7.51 6.09 -1.49
N ALA A 24 -7.15 6.22 -0.22
CA ALA A 24 -7.97 5.74 0.89
C ALA A 24 -9.38 6.34 0.83
N SER A 25 -10.34 5.63 1.36
CA SER A 25 -11.73 6.09 1.42
C SER A 25 -12.26 6.01 2.84
N ASP A 26 -13.13 6.95 3.20
CA ASP A 26 -13.88 6.92 4.45
C ASP A 26 -15.25 6.23 4.30
N ARG A 27 -15.55 5.72 3.11
CA ARG A 27 -16.83 5.07 2.81
C ARG A 27 -16.68 3.55 2.88
N PRO A 28 -17.44 2.89 3.79
CA PRO A 28 -17.31 1.44 4.00
C PRO A 28 -17.58 0.57 2.76
N ASP A 29 -18.30 1.09 1.77
CA ASP A 29 -18.63 0.37 0.54
C ASP A 29 -17.51 0.44 -0.51
N ARG A 30 -16.45 1.21 -0.28
CA ARG A 30 -15.35 1.33 -1.23
C ARG A 30 -14.29 0.24 -1.02
N PRO A 31 -13.71 -0.28 -2.11
CA PRO A 31 -12.69 -1.33 -2.00
C PRO A 31 -11.51 -0.97 -1.10
N SER A 32 -11.02 0.26 -1.17
CA SER A 32 -9.88 0.67 -0.34
C SER A 32 -10.20 0.62 1.14
N TYR A 33 -11.43 0.95 1.53
CA TYR A 33 -11.85 0.86 2.93
C TYR A 33 -11.78 -0.58 3.44
N GLY A 34 -12.35 -1.52 2.69
CA GLY A 34 -12.33 -2.93 3.06
C GLY A 34 -10.93 -3.50 3.17
N VAL A 35 -10.05 -3.13 2.26
CA VAL A 35 -8.65 -3.56 2.29
C VAL A 35 -7.93 -2.97 3.50
N MET A 36 -8.11 -1.68 3.78
CA MET A 36 -7.52 -1.05 4.95
C MET A 36 -7.97 -1.73 6.24
N LYS A 37 -9.27 -2.00 6.36
CA LYS A 37 -9.82 -2.67 7.54
C LYS A 37 -9.22 -4.05 7.73
N PHE A 38 -9.13 -4.83 6.66
CA PHE A 38 -8.52 -6.15 6.69
C PHE A 38 -7.06 -6.08 7.13
N LEU A 39 -6.28 -5.16 6.57
CA LEU A 39 -4.88 -5.00 6.90
C LEU A 39 -4.68 -4.63 8.38
N GLN A 40 -5.52 -3.74 8.92
CA GLN A 40 -5.50 -3.42 10.34
C GLN A 40 -5.79 -4.64 11.19
N GLU A 41 -6.82 -5.41 10.86
CA GLU A 41 -7.17 -6.62 11.57
C GLU A 41 -6.03 -7.65 11.54
N TRP A 42 -5.22 -7.60 10.47
CA TRP A 42 -4.08 -8.50 10.32
C TRP A 42 -2.83 -8.00 11.07
N GLY A 43 -2.89 -6.81 11.67
CA GLY A 43 -1.84 -6.29 12.53
C GLY A 43 -0.93 -5.25 11.91
N TYR A 44 -1.13 -4.89 10.65
CA TYR A 44 -0.37 -3.81 10.03
C TYR A 44 -0.83 -2.47 10.56
N ARG A 45 0.08 -1.52 10.63
CA ARG A 45 -0.30 -0.13 10.81
C ARG A 45 -0.66 0.44 9.44
N VAL A 46 -1.90 0.89 9.29
CA VAL A 46 -2.42 1.35 8.00
C VAL A 46 -2.66 2.85 8.07
N LEU A 47 -2.00 3.60 7.18
CA LEU A 47 -2.06 5.06 7.18
C LEU A 47 -2.85 5.53 5.95
N PRO A 48 -4.07 6.05 6.15
CA PRO A 48 -4.87 6.52 5.02
C PRO A 48 -4.35 7.84 4.48
N VAL A 49 -4.21 7.92 3.15
CA VAL A 49 -3.74 9.12 2.46
C VAL A 49 -4.72 9.48 1.36
N ASN A 50 -5.40 10.61 1.49
CA ASN A 50 -6.27 11.13 0.44
C ASN A 50 -6.63 12.59 0.71
N PRO A 51 -6.24 13.53 -0.19
CA PRO A 51 -6.59 14.94 -0.01
C PRO A 51 -8.08 15.24 -0.15
N GLN A 52 -8.87 14.30 -0.66
CA GLN A 52 -10.31 14.49 -0.87
C GLN A 52 -11.15 14.14 0.36
N ILE A 53 -10.61 13.45 1.34
CA ILE A 53 -11.34 13.13 2.56
C ILE A 53 -11.39 14.37 3.44
N THR A 54 -12.59 14.77 3.88
CA THR A 54 -12.77 15.95 4.72
C THR A 54 -12.68 15.65 6.21
N GLY A 55 -12.93 14.39 6.62
CA GLY A 55 -12.82 13.98 8.01
C GLY A 55 -11.38 13.83 8.46
N GLU A 56 -11.16 13.84 9.78
CA GLU A 56 -9.81 13.70 10.35
C GLU A 56 -9.34 12.27 10.46
N HIS A 57 -10.26 11.32 10.65
CA HIS A 57 -9.90 9.93 10.94
C HIS A 57 -10.70 8.94 10.09
N VAL A 58 -10.06 7.87 9.71
CA VAL A 58 -10.68 6.71 9.08
C VAL A 58 -10.15 5.47 9.78
N LEU A 59 -11.05 4.59 10.24
CA LEU A 59 -10.67 3.37 10.95
C LEU A 59 -9.72 3.64 12.12
N GLY A 60 -9.92 4.78 12.80
CA GLY A 60 -9.10 5.16 13.94
C GLY A 60 -7.76 5.78 13.61
N GLU A 61 -7.41 5.89 12.35
CA GLU A 61 -6.13 6.50 11.93
C GLU A 61 -6.36 7.88 11.37
N PHE A 62 -5.41 8.77 11.63
CA PHE A 62 -5.42 10.12 11.09
C PHE A 62 -5.28 10.08 9.56
N VAL A 63 -6.09 10.90 8.88
CA VAL A 63 -6.04 10.99 7.42
C VAL A 63 -5.00 12.00 6.99
N TRP A 64 -4.03 11.54 6.21
CA TRP A 64 -2.98 12.39 5.66
C TRP A 64 -3.35 12.83 4.25
N ARG A 65 -2.95 14.02 3.86
CA ARG A 65 -3.23 14.52 2.51
C ARG A 65 -2.17 14.07 1.52
N GLU A 66 -0.93 13.95 1.99
CA GLU A 66 0.22 13.54 1.17
C GLU A 66 1.15 12.67 1.99
N LEU A 67 1.84 11.74 1.34
CA LEU A 67 2.82 10.89 2.01
C LEU A 67 3.92 11.69 2.71
N ALA A 68 4.34 12.80 2.11
CA ALA A 68 5.44 13.62 2.66
C ALA A 68 5.15 14.15 4.06
N GLN A 69 3.89 14.21 4.47
CA GLN A 69 3.50 14.67 5.80
C GLN A 69 3.71 13.62 6.88
N ILE A 70 3.82 12.35 6.47
CA ILE A 70 3.98 11.23 7.41
C ILE A 70 5.45 11.14 7.81
N GLY A 71 5.71 11.26 9.10
CA GLY A 71 7.09 11.32 9.62
C GLY A 71 7.66 9.99 10.06
N ILE A 72 7.06 8.86 9.70
CA ILE A 72 7.57 7.54 10.07
C ILE A 72 7.92 6.72 8.83
N PRO A 73 8.81 5.72 8.94
CA PRO A 73 9.15 4.86 7.81
C PRO A 73 7.93 4.12 7.27
N ILE A 74 7.83 4.03 5.96
CA ILE A 74 6.73 3.34 5.27
C ILE A 74 7.31 2.14 4.53
N ASP A 75 6.77 0.95 4.80
CA ASP A 75 7.25 -0.27 4.15
C ASP A 75 6.61 -0.47 2.79
N ILE A 76 5.30 -0.27 2.69
CA ILE A 76 4.56 -0.44 1.44
C ILE A 76 3.64 0.76 1.23
N VAL A 77 3.64 1.29 0.01
CA VAL A 77 2.64 2.25 -0.43
C VAL A 77 1.66 1.51 -1.34
N ASP A 78 0.44 1.31 -0.86
CA ASP A 78 -0.63 0.62 -1.60
C ASP A 78 -1.43 1.66 -2.38
N ILE A 79 -1.50 1.51 -3.68
CA ILE A 79 -2.01 2.53 -4.59
C ILE A 79 -3.39 2.15 -5.12
N PHE A 80 -4.41 2.89 -4.64
CA PHE A 80 -5.79 2.83 -5.10
C PHE A 80 -6.08 4.06 -5.95
N ARG A 81 -5.50 4.12 -7.12
CA ARG A 81 -5.68 5.25 -8.05
C ARG A 81 -5.87 4.70 -9.45
N ARG A 82 -6.36 5.53 -10.36
CA ARG A 82 -6.39 5.16 -11.78
C ARG A 82 -4.97 4.90 -12.26
N PRO A 83 -4.78 4.02 -13.25
CA PRO A 83 -3.44 3.72 -13.76
C PRO A 83 -2.61 4.96 -14.10
N LYS A 84 -3.22 5.98 -14.72
CA LYS A 84 -2.54 7.24 -15.03
C LYS A 84 -2.00 7.95 -13.80
N ALA A 85 -2.76 7.93 -12.71
CA ALA A 85 -2.39 8.62 -11.48
C ALA A 85 -1.36 7.83 -10.65
N ALA A 86 -1.09 6.58 -11.01
CA ALA A 86 -0.12 5.76 -10.29
C ALA A 86 1.29 6.36 -10.36
N ALA A 87 1.63 7.04 -11.45
CA ALA A 87 2.94 7.66 -11.59
C ALA A 87 3.22 8.69 -10.50
N GLU A 88 2.22 9.54 -10.19
CA GLU A 88 2.34 10.54 -9.13
C GLU A 88 2.50 9.86 -7.77
N ALA A 89 1.71 8.83 -7.51
CA ALA A 89 1.79 8.07 -6.26
C ALA A 89 3.18 7.44 -6.09
N VAL A 90 3.74 6.91 -7.17
CA VAL A 90 5.09 6.34 -7.16
C VAL A 90 6.13 7.41 -6.82
N GLU A 91 6.02 8.63 -7.40
CA GLU A 91 6.96 9.70 -7.06
C GLU A 91 6.89 10.08 -5.59
N GLN A 92 5.70 10.11 -5.01
CA GLN A 92 5.54 10.33 -3.58
C GLN A 92 6.22 9.23 -2.77
N ALA A 93 6.06 7.98 -3.16
CA ALA A 93 6.68 6.84 -2.48
C ALA A 93 8.21 6.92 -2.55
N ILE A 94 8.75 7.29 -3.69
CA ILE A 94 10.20 7.49 -3.88
C ILE A 94 10.69 8.61 -2.95
N PHE A 95 9.98 9.71 -2.92
CA PHE A 95 10.38 10.88 -2.12
C PHE A 95 10.51 10.55 -0.63
N VAL A 96 9.58 9.77 -0.09
CA VAL A 96 9.60 9.39 1.33
C VAL A 96 10.49 8.19 1.64
N GLY A 97 11.08 7.59 0.62
CA GLY A 97 11.96 6.43 0.82
C GLY A 97 11.21 5.16 1.21
N ALA A 98 10.00 4.96 0.71
CA ALA A 98 9.26 3.71 0.93
C ALA A 98 10.04 2.53 0.38
N LYS A 99 9.86 1.35 0.96
CA LYS A 99 10.57 0.15 0.52
C LYS A 99 9.94 -0.48 -0.71
N ALA A 100 8.63 -0.32 -0.86
CA ALA A 100 7.89 -0.93 -1.97
C ALA A 100 6.66 -0.12 -2.32
N VAL A 101 6.22 -0.28 -3.57
CA VAL A 101 4.90 0.18 -4.01
C VAL A 101 4.07 -1.05 -4.40
N TRP A 102 2.77 -0.96 -4.13
CA TRP A 102 1.82 -2.01 -4.44
C TRP A 102 0.69 -1.39 -5.27
N MET A 103 0.58 -1.79 -6.52
CA MET A 103 -0.49 -1.33 -7.40
C MET A 103 -1.63 -2.33 -7.33
N GLN A 104 -2.79 -1.87 -6.90
CA GLN A 104 -3.99 -2.68 -6.69
C GLN A 104 -4.49 -3.32 -7.98
N LEU A 105 -5.45 -4.25 -7.84
CA LEU A 105 -6.11 -4.88 -9.00
C LEU A 105 -6.58 -3.81 -9.99
N GLY A 106 -6.23 -3.98 -11.25
CA GLY A 106 -6.58 -3.05 -12.30
C GLY A 106 -5.66 -1.83 -12.39
N VAL A 107 -4.77 -1.64 -11.43
CA VAL A 107 -3.81 -0.54 -11.50
C VAL A 107 -2.54 -1.07 -12.16
N ILE A 108 -2.48 -0.89 -13.48
CA ILE A 108 -1.35 -1.35 -14.30
C ILE A 108 -0.72 -0.14 -14.97
N ASN A 109 0.54 0.11 -14.63
CA ASN A 109 1.32 1.19 -15.22
C ASN A 109 2.79 0.76 -15.26
N GLU A 110 3.20 0.27 -16.41
CA GLU A 110 4.56 -0.29 -16.61
C GLU A 110 5.64 0.78 -16.44
N GLU A 111 5.37 2.00 -16.87
CA GLU A 111 6.35 3.09 -16.75
C GLU A 111 6.56 3.47 -15.29
N ALA A 112 5.46 3.57 -14.53
CA ALA A 112 5.54 3.88 -13.11
C ALA A 112 6.26 2.75 -12.35
N ALA A 113 6.00 1.50 -12.70
CA ALA A 113 6.68 0.35 -12.12
C ALA A 113 8.19 0.42 -12.38
N ALA A 114 8.58 0.68 -13.62
CA ALA A 114 10.01 0.80 -13.99
C ALA A 114 10.67 1.96 -13.24
N ARG A 115 9.97 3.07 -13.09
CA ARG A 115 10.46 4.24 -12.34
C ARG A 115 10.70 3.90 -10.87
N ALA A 116 9.77 3.19 -10.23
CA ALA A 116 9.91 2.77 -8.84
C ALA A 116 11.12 1.84 -8.68
N GLU A 117 11.26 0.87 -9.56
CA GLU A 117 12.38 -0.07 -9.52
C GLU A 117 13.72 0.63 -9.74
N ALA A 118 13.78 1.58 -10.66
CA ALA A 118 15.00 2.37 -10.91
C ALA A 118 15.41 3.16 -9.67
N ALA A 119 14.46 3.52 -8.82
CA ALA A 119 14.73 4.22 -7.56
C ALA A 119 14.99 3.27 -6.40
N GLY A 120 15.02 1.96 -6.63
CA GLY A 120 15.34 0.96 -5.63
C GLY A 120 14.16 0.38 -4.86
N LEU A 121 12.93 0.71 -5.26
CA LEU A 121 11.74 0.14 -4.62
C LEU A 121 11.37 -1.20 -5.23
N LYS A 122 10.82 -2.09 -4.42
CA LYS A 122 10.16 -3.30 -4.93
C LYS A 122 8.79 -2.90 -5.45
N VAL A 123 8.29 -3.65 -6.44
CA VAL A 123 6.99 -3.36 -7.05
C VAL A 123 6.16 -4.63 -7.11
N VAL A 124 4.92 -4.55 -6.62
CA VAL A 124 3.87 -5.53 -6.89
C VAL A 124 2.81 -4.79 -7.70
N MET A 125 2.28 -5.40 -8.75
CA MET A 125 1.35 -4.74 -9.65
C MET A 125 0.16 -5.64 -9.97
N ASP A 126 -1.04 -5.04 -10.01
CA ASP A 126 -2.27 -5.74 -10.37
C ASP A 126 -2.59 -6.90 -9.42
N ARG A 127 -2.44 -6.65 -8.12
CA ARG A 127 -2.76 -7.62 -7.07
C ARG A 127 -3.40 -6.91 -5.89
N CYS A 128 -4.08 -7.68 -5.02
CA CYS A 128 -4.71 -7.14 -3.81
C CYS A 128 -4.14 -7.83 -2.57
N PRO A 129 -3.64 -7.08 -1.57
CA PRO A 129 -3.11 -7.71 -0.35
C PRO A 129 -4.16 -8.54 0.39
N HIS A 130 -5.43 -8.15 0.33
CA HIS A 130 -6.52 -8.89 0.96
C HIS A 130 -6.67 -10.29 0.34
N ILE A 131 -6.29 -10.45 -0.93
CA ILE A 131 -6.30 -11.73 -1.63
C ILE A 131 -5.00 -12.50 -1.38
N GLU A 132 -3.87 -11.78 -1.50
CA GLU A 132 -2.55 -12.43 -1.44
C GLU A 132 -2.18 -12.90 -0.04
N ILE A 133 -2.58 -12.20 1.02
CA ILE A 133 -2.27 -12.58 2.39
C ILE A 133 -2.85 -13.96 2.73
N PRO A 134 -4.15 -14.23 2.52
CA PRO A 134 -4.67 -15.59 2.73
C PRO A 134 -4.09 -16.61 1.76
N ARG A 135 -3.94 -16.25 0.49
CA ARG A 135 -3.41 -17.16 -0.53
C ARG A 135 -2.02 -17.64 -0.18
N LEU A 136 -1.17 -16.76 0.31
CA LEU A 136 0.22 -17.04 0.65
C LEU A 136 0.40 -17.44 2.12
N ARG A 137 -0.69 -17.55 2.87
CA ARG A 137 -0.70 -17.94 4.29
C ARG A 137 0.20 -17.07 5.14
N ILE A 138 0.13 -15.77 4.93
CA ILE A 138 0.91 -14.82 5.72
C ILE A 138 0.31 -14.74 7.12
N PRO A 139 1.10 -14.95 8.19
CA PRO A 139 0.58 -14.85 9.55
C PRO A 139 0.29 -13.40 9.93
N LYS A 140 -0.54 -13.21 10.95
CA LYS A 140 -0.77 -11.87 11.48
C LYS A 140 0.54 -11.26 11.95
N VAL A 141 0.67 -9.95 11.77
CA VAL A 141 1.85 -9.21 12.21
C VAL A 141 1.99 -9.37 13.72
N GLY A 142 3.18 -9.79 14.17
CA GLY A 142 3.46 -10.00 15.59
C GLY A 142 3.00 -11.34 16.13
N ALA A 143 2.39 -12.22 15.31
CA ALA A 143 1.90 -13.51 15.76
C ALA A 143 3.04 -14.44 16.23
N ASP A 144 4.25 -14.21 15.72
CA ASP A 144 5.43 -15.00 16.06
C ASP A 144 6.28 -14.38 17.16
N ALA A 145 5.82 -13.27 17.73
CA ALA A 145 6.55 -12.56 18.78
C ALA A 145 6.49 -13.27 20.12
#